data_1fe24976da72c201c97d3316cb76fe13
#
_entry.id   1fe24976da72c201c97d3316cb76fe13
#
_cell.length_a   1.000
_cell.length_b   1.000
_cell.length_c   1.000
_cell.angle_alpha   90.00
_cell.angle_beta   90.00
_cell.angle_gamma   90.00
#
_symmetry.space_group_name_H-M   'P 1'
#
loop_
_entity.id
_entity.type
_entity.pdbx_description
1 polymer ?
#
loop_
_entity_poly.entity_id
_entity_poly.type
_entity_poly.pdbx_seq_one_letter_code
_entity_poly.pdbx_strand_id
1 'polypeptide(L)'
;PNTAKIELLKNKWSSKELKGLLQLVDDPRQIKNDKEIYLTEDQAKAVLELRLQRLTGLGQDEIRDELEELSKKINDYLEILSNRESLLKIIENELLEVKNEFSTDRKTEIREGETSDIDMEDLVQRGEMVVSVTNSGYIKRVPLEMYRAQRRGGKGRSGMKTNAEDFVTQVFTASTHDNMLFFSSGGIAYKLKTWKIPESSPTAKGKAIVNLLNLKNDESLSSILVLPENNLEGEKYLVFATADGSIRKNNLEDFKKIQANGKIAMKLNAKNYIIGVKLCTDEDDILLSTKNGKCIRTPVSKLRTTKSRSSVGVRGIKLGSDDKIISLSIISHMDVTSDEAKAYLKQISESRKSEMESNGCLLYTSPSPRDTSS
;
A
#
# COMPACT_ATOMS: atom_id res chain seq x y z
N PRO A 1 -25.79 42.84 53.26
CA PRO A 1 -25.94 41.70 52.37
C PRO A 1 -24.93 40.61 52.67
N ASN A 2 -23.61 40.94 52.87
CA ASN A 2 -22.56 39.91 53.07
C ASN A 2 -22.71 39.16 54.42
N THR A 3 -23.13 39.84 55.47
CA THR A 3 -23.31 39.24 56.81
C THR A 3 -24.43 38.20 56.78
N ALA A 4 -25.56 38.51 56.14
CA ALA A 4 -26.68 37.61 56.01
C ALA A 4 -26.34 36.36 55.13
N LYS A 5 -25.55 36.52 54.10
CA LYS A 5 -25.06 35.41 53.28
C LYS A 5 -24.18 34.46 54.11
N ILE A 6 -23.30 35.00 54.94
CA ILE A 6 -22.42 34.19 55.79
C ILE A 6 -23.23 33.42 56.86
N GLU A 7 -24.28 34.05 57.43
CA GLU A 7 -25.16 33.38 58.38
C GLU A 7 -25.97 32.27 57.76
N LEU A 8 -26.53 32.48 56.55
CA LEU A 8 -27.25 31.46 55.81
C LEU A 8 -26.37 30.24 55.50
N LEU A 9 -25.09 30.45 55.16
CA LEU A 9 -24.13 29.37 54.88
C LEU A 9 -23.68 28.60 56.14
N LYS A 10 -23.67 29.25 57.30
CA LYS A 10 -23.27 28.63 58.58
C LYS A 10 -24.38 27.88 59.28
N ASN A 11 -25.64 28.24 59.06
CA ASN A 11 -26.77 27.63 59.69
C ASN A 11 -27.11 26.29 59.05
N LYS A 12 -27.60 25.39 59.90
CA LYS A 12 -28.11 24.06 59.53
C LYS A 12 -29.59 24.15 59.24
N TRP A 13 -30.01 23.62 58.11
CA TRP A 13 -31.40 23.64 57.68
C TRP A 13 -32.02 22.24 57.69
N SER A 14 -33.33 22.12 57.99
CA SER A 14 -34.03 20.85 58.03
C SER A 14 -34.36 20.38 56.60
N SER A 15 -34.04 19.14 56.24
CA SER A 15 -34.21 18.57 54.91
C SER A 15 -35.45 17.67 54.77
N LYS A 16 -36.40 17.67 55.68
CA LYS A 16 -37.48 16.68 55.72
C LYS A 16 -38.26 16.53 54.40
N GLU A 17 -38.53 17.61 53.73
CA GLU A 17 -39.29 17.63 52.44
C GLU A 17 -38.44 17.50 51.18
N LEU A 18 -37.14 17.71 51.31
CA LEU A 18 -36.20 17.77 50.17
C LEU A 18 -35.33 16.50 50.00
N LYS A 19 -35.52 15.48 50.86
CA LYS A 19 -34.65 14.28 50.89
C LYS A 19 -34.50 13.60 49.53
N GLY A 20 -35.59 13.44 48.79
CA GLY A 20 -35.54 12.77 47.48
C GLY A 20 -34.80 13.55 46.40
N LEU A 21 -34.84 14.89 46.47
CA LEU A 21 -34.21 15.80 45.52
C LEU A 21 -32.73 16.02 45.82
N LEU A 22 -32.34 16.03 47.09
CA LEU A 22 -30.97 16.16 47.52
C LEU A 22 -30.11 14.95 47.21
N GLN A 23 -30.70 13.77 47.07
CA GLN A 23 -30.02 12.56 46.63
C GLN A 23 -29.66 12.59 45.12
N LEU A 24 -30.32 13.45 44.34
CA LEU A 24 -30.05 13.65 42.91
C LEU A 24 -28.93 14.66 42.66
N VAL A 25 -28.54 15.44 43.65
CA VAL A 25 -27.47 16.43 43.56
C VAL A 25 -26.20 15.83 44.14
N ASP A 26 -25.28 15.50 43.29
CA ASP A 26 -24.00 14.82 43.63
C ASP A 26 -22.95 15.81 44.22
N ASP A 27 -23.37 16.65 45.18
CA ASP A 27 -22.46 17.57 45.90
C ASP A 27 -22.14 17.03 47.31
N PRO A 28 -20.92 16.47 47.51
CA PRO A 28 -20.52 15.84 48.76
C PRO A 28 -20.50 16.81 49.96
N ARG A 29 -20.64 18.12 49.72
CA ARG A 29 -20.67 19.15 50.78
C ARG A 29 -22.04 19.32 51.42
N GLN A 30 -23.10 18.84 50.77
CA GLN A 30 -24.49 19.05 51.21
C GLN A 30 -25.02 17.95 52.16
N ILE A 31 -24.42 16.78 52.16
CA ILE A 31 -24.92 15.63 52.93
C ILE A 31 -23.89 15.22 53.98
N LYS A 32 -23.92 15.82 55.18
CA LYS A 32 -23.15 15.32 56.34
C LYS A 32 -23.96 14.49 57.33
N ASN A 33 -25.27 14.64 57.39
CA ASN A 33 -26.16 13.83 58.24
C ASN A 33 -27.56 13.81 57.64
N ASP A 34 -28.29 12.70 57.80
CA ASP A 34 -29.62 12.45 57.26
C ASP A 34 -30.74 13.45 57.61
N LYS A 35 -30.46 14.47 58.42
CA LYS A 35 -31.44 15.43 58.94
C LYS A 35 -31.08 16.90 58.69
N GLU A 36 -29.85 17.21 58.30
CA GLU A 36 -29.36 18.60 58.21
C GLU A 36 -28.60 18.83 56.92
N ILE A 37 -28.89 19.93 56.25
CA ILE A 37 -28.23 20.38 55.05
C ILE A 37 -27.61 21.76 55.22
N TYR A 38 -26.55 22.04 54.47
CA TYR A 38 -25.99 23.37 54.34
C TYR A 38 -26.32 23.94 52.95
N LEU A 39 -26.61 25.23 52.88
CA LEU A 39 -26.85 25.90 51.60
C LEU A 39 -25.53 26.13 50.87
N THR A 40 -25.57 26.01 49.57
CA THR A 40 -24.45 26.46 48.72
C THR A 40 -24.46 27.98 48.59
N GLU A 41 -23.34 28.58 48.11
CA GLU A 41 -23.26 30.02 47.88
C GLU A 41 -24.36 30.50 46.94
N ASP A 42 -24.66 29.76 45.88
CA ASP A 42 -25.65 30.09 44.88
C ASP A 42 -27.07 30.00 45.45
N GLN A 43 -27.34 28.98 46.29
CA GLN A 43 -28.61 28.85 47.00
C GLN A 43 -28.83 29.98 48.01
N ALA A 44 -27.79 30.35 48.78
CA ALA A 44 -27.89 31.46 49.73
C ALA A 44 -28.11 32.81 49.02
N LYS A 45 -27.47 32.99 47.84
CA LYS A 45 -27.71 34.16 47.02
C LYS A 45 -29.11 34.21 46.43
N ALA A 46 -29.61 33.08 45.91
CA ALA A 46 -30.96 32.98 45.37
C ALA A 46 -32.03 33.26 46.46
N VAL A 47 -31.82 32.76 47.70
CA VAL A 47 -32.69 33.06 48.84
C VAL A 47 -32.72 34.57 49.17
N LEU A 48 -31.56 35.23 49.14
CA LEU A 48 -31.49 36.66 49.41
C LEU A 48 -32.05 37.54 48.28
N GLU A 49 -32.10 37.05 47.08
CA GLU A 49 -32.69 37.71 45.90
C GLU A 49 -34.17 37.42 45.72
N LEU A 50 -34.77 36.55 46.56
CA LEU A 50 -36.20 36.19 46.53
C LEU A 50 -37.05 37.43 46.85
N ARG A 51 -37.94 37.80 45.94
CA ARG A 51 -38.92 38.88 46.16
C ARG A 51 -40.03 38.40 47.07
N LEU A 52 -40.50 39.29 47.97
CA LEU A 52 -41.64 39.02 48.91
C LEU A 52 -42.86 38.45 48.21
N GLN A 53 -43.13 38.79 46.96
CA GLN A 53 -44.24 38.23 46.16
C GLN A 53 -44.15 36.71 45.95
N ARG A 54 -42.95 36.14 45.87
CA ARG A 54 -42.74 34.68 45.71
C ARG A 54 -42.89 33.88 47.05
N LEU A 55 -43.01 34.58 48.16
CA LEU A 55 -43.27 33.96 49.47
C LEU A 55 -44.77 33.76 49.75
N THR A 56 -45.66 34.20 48.88
CA THR A 56 -47.10 33.94 48.95
C THR A 56 -47.41 32.47 48.58
N GLY A 57 -48.55 31.93 49.07
CA GLY A 57 -48.92 30.53 48.78
C GLY A 57 -48.87 30.14 47.28
N LEU A 58 -49.36 31.01 46.40
CA LEU A 58 -49.27 30.85 44.94
C LEU A 58 -47.84 30.75 44.44
N GLY A 59 -46.91 31.57 44.96
CA GLY A 59 -45.51 31.53 44.55
C GLY A 59 -44.76 30.30 45.07
N GLN A 60 -45.22 29.71 46.18
CA GLN A 60 -44.68 28.45 46.70
C GLN A 60 -45.12 27.27 45.82
N ASP A 61 -46.37 27.28 45.37
CA ASP A 61 -46.89 26.22 44.49
C ASP A 61 -46.20 26.25 43.14
N GLU A 62 -45.99 27.43 42.55
CA GLU A 62 -45.19 27.58 41.29
C GLU A 62 -43.75 27.03 41.43
N ILE A 63 -43.10 27.32 42.57
CA ILE A 63 -41.73 26.82 42.81
C ILE A 63 -41.76 25.29 43.01
N ARG A 64 -42.79 24.75 43.65
CA ARG A 64 -42.95 23.31 43.86
C ARG A 64 -43.15 22.60 42.52
N ASP A 65 -44.02 23.12 41.67
CA ASP A 65 -44.30 22.56 40.33
C ASP A 65 -43.04 22.58 39.45
N GLU A 66 -42.31 23.70 39.45
CA GLU A 66 -41.01 23.82 38.72
C GLU A 66 -39.99 22.82 39.27
N LEU A 67 -39.91 22.63 40.56
CA LEU A 67 -39.02 21.70 41.23
C LEU A 67 -39.36 20.24 40.88
N GLU A 68 -40.67 19.88 40.85
CA GLU A 68 -41.09 18.54 40.42
C GLU A 68 -40.79 18.28 38.96
N GLU A 69 -40.96 19.28 38.08
CA GLU A 69 -40.65 19.16 36.67
C GLU A 69 -39.12 18.95 36.44
N LEU A 70 -38.29 19.75 37.12
CA LEU A 70 -36.87 19.61 37.06
C LEU A 70 -36.39 18.27 37.61
N SER A 71 -36.98 17.79 38.71
CA SER A 71 -36.69 16.49 39.29
C SER A 71 -36.96 15.34 38.30
N LYS A 72 -38.10 15.40 37.63
CA LYS A 72 -38.44 14.41 36.58
C LYS A 72 -37.41 14.42 35.47
N LYS A 73 -37.06 15.61 34.94
CA LYS A 73 -36.02 15.75 33.88
C LYS A 73 -34.68 15.19 34.33
N ILE A 74 -34.25 15.44 35.57
CA ILE A 74 -33.00 14.89 36.11
C ILE A 74 -33.06 13.36 36.18
N ASN A 75 -34.15 12.78 36.69
CA ASN A 75 -34.31 11.34 36.75
C ASN A 75 -34.30 10.71 35.33
N ASP A 76 -34.98 11.30 34.39
CA ASP A 76 -34.99 10.85 32.99
C ASP A 76 -33.56 10.88 32.39
N TYR A 77 -32.80 11.95 32.62
CA TYR A 77 -31.42 12.04 32.15
C TYR A 77 -30.49 11.03 32.86
N LEU A 78 -30.67 10.78 34.16
CA LEU A 78 -29.91 9.76 34.87
C LEU A 78 -30.23 8.36 34.36
N GLU A 79 -31.49 8.07 34.02
CA GLU A 79 -31.88 6.81 33.39
C GLU A 79 -31.24 6.64 32.02
N ILE A 80 -31.25 7.69 31.19
CA ILE A 80 -30.60 7.69 29.88
C ILE A 80 -29.10 7.42 30.00
N LEU A 81 -28.42 8.06 30.94
CA LEU A 81 -26.98 7.90 31.16
C LEU A 81 -26.62 6.52 31.74
N SER A 82 -27.49 5.94 32.55
CA SER A 82 -27.25 4.63 33.17
C SER A 82 -27.61 3.45 32.28
N ASN A 83 -28.54 3.64 31.35
CA ASN A 83 -29.05 2.57 30.48
C ASN A 83 -28.70 2.83 28.99
N ARG A 84 -27.83 1.98 28.46
CA ARG A 84 -27.41 2.06 27.04
C ARG A 84 -28.56 1.86 26.05
N GLU A 85 -29.56 1.07 26.41
CA GLU A 85 -30.73 0.83 25.53
C GLU A 85 -31.60 2.09 25.42
N SER A 86 -31.80 2.81 26.52
CA SER A 86 -32.53 4.08 26.55
C SER A 86 -31.81 5.14 25.69
N LEU A 87 -30.48 5.21 25.79
CA LEU A 87 -29.66 6.09 24.98
C LEU A 87 -29.82 5.77 23.48
N LEU A 88 -29.75 4.48 23.10
CA LEU A 88 -29.90 4.06 21.71
C LEU A 88 -31.28 4.37 21.13
N LYS A 89 -32.36 4.24 21.95
CA LYS A 89 -33.72 4.61 21.54
C LYS A 89 -33.86 6.11 21.25
N ILE A 90 -33.20 6.95 22.04
CA ILE A 90 -33.22 8.40 21.78
C ILE A 90 -32.51 8.72 20.48
N ILE A 91 -31.30 8.14 20.25
CA ILE A 91 -30.57 8.31 18.98
C ILE A 91 -31.41 7.81 17.80
N GLU A 92 -32.10 6.68 17.95
CA GLU A 92 -33.00 6.16 16.91
C GLU A 92 -34.12 7.12 16.59
N ASN A 93 -34.78 7.68 17.62
CA ASN A 93 -35.87 8.65 17.45
C ASN A 93 -35.37 9.94 16.77
N GLU A 94 -34.26 10.50 17.22
CA GLU A 94 -33.65 11.69 16.61
C GLU A 94 -33.29 11.44 15.13
N LEU A 95 -32.73 10.26 14.82
CA LEU A 95 -32.42 9.88 13.43
C LEU A 95 -33.69 9.70 12.59
N LEU A 96 -34.78 9.19 13.17
CA LEU A 96 -36.06 9.07 12.50
C LEU A 96 -36.70 10.43 12.24
N GLU A 97 -36.59 11.38 13.16
CA GLU A 97 -37.05 12.76 12.97
C GLU A 97 -36.28 13.42 11.83
N VAL A 98 -34.95 13.35 11.86
CA VAL A 98 -34.11 13.88 10.77
C VAL A 98 -34.45 13.21 9.43
N LYS A 99 -34.65 11.90 9.43
CA LYS A 99 -35.08 11.18 8.22
C LYS A 99 -36.42 11.70 7.71
N ASN A 100 -37.41 11.91 8.58
CA ASN A 100 -38.74 12.37 8.17
C ASN A 100 -38.73 13.81 7.64
N GLU A 101 -37.86 14.67 8.19
CA GLU A 101 -37.75 16.07 7.79
C GLU A 101 -36.93 16.26 6.52
N PHE A 102 -35.82 15.54 6.38
CA PHE A 102 -34.82 15.75 5.31
C PHE A 102 -34.77 14.64 4.25
N SER A 103 -35.53 13.55 4.40
CA SER A 103 -35.47 12.47 3.42
C SER A 103 -35.98 12.95 2.05
N THR A 104 -35.20 12.68 1.05
CA THR A 104 -35.58 12.86 -0.34
C THR A 104 -35.66 11.52 -1.04
N ASP A 105 -36.54 11.40 -1.99
CA ASP A 105 -36.63 10.19 -2.80
C ASP A 105 -35.31 9.90 -3.53
N ARG A 106 -35.00 8.63 -3.64
CA ARG A 106 -33.80 8.19 -4.34
C ARG A 106 -33.85 8.61 -5.81
N LYS A 107 -32.89 9.42 -6.23
CA LYS A 107 -32.78 9.91 -7.63
C LYS A 107 -32.28 8.82 -8.60
N THR A 108 -31.52 7.83 -8.09
CA THR A 108 -31.01 6.70 -8.88
C THR A 108 -31.97 5.52 -8.81
N GLU A 109 -32.39 5.04 -9.96
CA GLU A 109 -33.20 3.84 -10.10
C GLU A 109 -32.37 2.59 -9.76
N ILE A 110 -32.90 1.71 -8.89
CA ILE A 110 -32.33 0.37 -8.70
C ILE A 110 -33.05 -0.53 -9.71
N ARG A 111 -32.35 -0.95 -10.73
CA ARG A 111 -32.84 -1.96 -11.65
C ARG A 111 -32.41 -3.33 -11.14
N GLU A 112 -33.39 -4.13 -10.75
CA GLU A 112 -33.20 -5.56 -10.59
C GLU A 112 -33.19 -6.17 -12.00
N GLY A 113 -32.05 -6.20 -12.62
CA GLY A 113 -31.81 -6.87 -13.89
C GLY A 113 -30.56 -7.71 -13.73
N GLU A 114 -30.49 -8.78 -14.47
CA GLU A 114 -29.26 -9.52 -14.65
C GLU A 114 -28.18 -8.51 -15.05
N THR A 115 -27.34 -8.11 -14.09
CA THR A 115 -26.01 -7.66 -14.44
C THR A 115 -25.41 -8.87 -15.14
N SER A 116 -25.55 -8.93 -16.48
CA SER A 116 -24.59 -9.70 -17.24
C SER A 116 -23.26 -9.33 -16.61
N ASP A 117 -22.51 -10.31 -16.12
CA ASP A 117 -21.15 -10.15 -15.63
C ASP A 117 -20.32 -9.54 -16.76
N ILE A 118 -20.51 -8.23 -16.97
CA ILE A 118 -19.63 -7.46 -17.85
C ILE A 118 -18.34 -7.38 -17.07
N ASP A 119 -17.42 -8.23 -17.43
CA ASP A 119 -16.08 -8.17 -16.84
C ASP A 119 -15.54 -6.75 -17.14
N MET A 120 -15.09 -6.06 -16.11
CA MET A 120 -14.48 -4.72 -16.27
C MET A 120 -13.39 -4.74 -17.34
N GLU A 121 -12.83 -5.90 -17.63
CA GLU A 121 -11.84 -6.12 -18.67
C GLU A 121 -12.42 -5.94 -20.08
N ASP A 122 -13.67 -6.30 -20.31
CA ASP A 122 -14.34 -6.17 -21.62
C ASP A 122 -14.61 -4.70 -21.98
N LEU A 123 -14.67 -3.81 -20.98
CA LEU A 123 -14.86 -2.37 -21.18
C LEU A 123 -13.57 -1.64 -21.51
N VAL A 124 -12.40 -2.28 -21.30
CA VAL A 124 -11.10 -1.65 -21.53
C VAL A 124 -10.70 -1.83 -23.00
N GLN A 125 -10.44 -0.72 -23.69
CA GLN A 125 -9.93 -0.77 -25.06
C GLN A 125 -8.55 -1.40 -25.11
N ARG A 126 -8.33 -2.28 -26.09
CA ARG A 126 -7.01 -2.85 -26.38
C ARG A 126 -6.09 -1.77 -26.95
N GLY A 127 -4.92 -1.63 -26.38
CA GLY A 127 -3.92 -0.65 -26.80
C GLY A 127 -2.55 -0.98 -26.23
N GLU A 128 -1.52 -0.54 -26.98
CA GLU A 128 -0.13 -0.67 -26.54
C GLU A 128 0.21 0.42 -25.53
N MET A 129 0.78 0.02 -24.42
CA MET A 129 1.17 0.88 -23.33
C MET A 129 2.65 0.80 -23.05
N VAL A 130 3.26 1.93 -22.74
CA VAL A 130 4.62 2.00 -22.19
C VAL A 130 4.50 2.04 -20.68
N VAL A 131 5.06 1.05 -20.02
CA VAL A 131 5.11 0.97 -18.54
C VAL A 131 6.50 1.41 -18.10
N SER A 132 6.56 2.36 -17.18
CA SER A 132 7.81 2.87 -16.59
C SER A 132 7.80 2.63 -15.09
N VAL A 133 8.93 2.14 -14.57
CA VAL A 133 9.11 1.82 -13.14
C VAL A 133 10.38 2.49 -12.64
N THR A 134 10.31 3.11 -11.47
CA THR A 134 11.47 3.74 -10.82
C THR A 134 12.05 2.88 -9.71
N ASN A 135 13.28 3.20 -9.31
CA ASN A 135 13.97 2.54 -8.21
C ASN A 135 13.21 2.68 -6.88
N SER A 136 12.58 3.82 -6.64
CA SER A 136 11.74 4.05 -5.45
C SER A 136 10.36 3.36 -5.51
N GLY A 137 10.09 2.55 -6.55
CA GLY A 137 8.87 1.78 -6.69
C GLY A 137 7.65 2.58 -7.18
N TYR A 138 7.85 3.66 -7.95
CA TYR A 138 6.77 4.31 -8.67
C TYR A 138 6.55 3.65 -10.01
N ILE A 139 5.29 3.44 -10.37
CA ILE A 139 4.88 2.82 -11.62
C ILE A 139 3.81 3.66 -12.31
N LYS A 140 3.86 3.69 -13.63
CA LYS A 140 2.82 4.28 -14.48
C LYS A 140 2.74 3.56 -15.81
N ARG A 141 1.59 3.71 -16.48
CA ARG A 141 1.44 3.36 -17.89
C ARG A 141 1.10 4.63 -18.70
N VAL A 142 1.55 4.66 -19.92
CA VAL A 142 1.31 5.75 -20.87
C VAL A 142 1.01 5.12 -22.23
N PRO A 143 -0.03 5.53 -22.97
CA PRO A 143 -0.27 5.05 -24.32
C PRO A 143 0.95 5.24 -25.20
N LEU A 144 1.31 4.22 -25.98
CA LEU A 144 2.51 4.27 -26.87
C LEU A 144 2.39 5.42 -27.87
N GLU A 145 1.19 5.76 -28.30
CA GLU A 145 0.92 6.86 -29.24
C GLU A 145 1.37 8.24 -28.72
N MET A 146 1.48 8.41 -27.42
CA MET A 146 1.97 9.64 -26.79
C MET A 146 3.48 9.85 -27.01
N TYR A 147 4.21 8.80 -27.41
CA TYR A 147 5.63 8.84 -27.74
C TYR A 147 5.82 8.92 -29.24
N ARG A 148 6.03 10.14 -29.75
CA ARG A 148 6.33 10.36 -31.18
C ARG A 148 7.80 10.11 -31.45
N ALA A 149 8.09 9.45 -32.57
CA ALA A 149 9.46 9.29 -33.05
C ALA A 149 10.11 10.66 -33.27
N GLN A 150 11.30 10.85 -32.73
CA GLN A 150 12.08 12.08 -32.92
C GLN A 150 13.04 11.93 -34.10
N ARG A 151 13.09 12.96 -34.93
CA ARG A 151 14.09 13.06 -35.99
C ARG A 151 15.43 13.57 -35.44
N ARG A 152 16.51 13.40 -36.20
CA ARG A 152 17.85 13.92 -35.85
C ARG A 152 17.79 15.41 -35.53
N GLY A 153 18.39 15.83 -34.39
CA GLY A 153 18.41 17.22 -33.92
C GLY A 153 17.25 17.64 -33.02
N GLY A 154 16.31 16.76 -32.72
CA GLY A 154 15.24 17.03 -31.74
C GLY A 154 15.76 17.05 -30.30
N LYS A 155 15.23 17.96 -29.45
CA LYS A 155 15.46 17.91 -28.00
C LYS A 155 14.72 16.70 -27.41
N GLY A 156 15.40 15.85 -26.64
CA GLY A 156 14.80 14.71 -25.94
C GLY A 156 13.61 15.15 -25.07
N ARG A 157 12.69 14.22 -24.80
CA ARG A 157 11.58 14.44 -23.85
C ARG A 157 11.85 13.71 -22.55
N SER A 158 11.51 14.34 -21.44
CA SER A 158 11.54 13.66 -20.16
C SER A 158 10.44 12.58 -20.12
N GLY A 159 10.85 11.34 -19.88
CA GLY A 159 9.93 10.20 -19.82
C GLY A 159 9.22 10.06 -18.48
N MET A 160 9.73 10.66 -17.42
CA MET A 160 9.16 10.60 -16.08
C MET A 160 9.77 11.69 -15.19
N LYS A 161 8.94 12.34 -14.39
CA LYS A 161 9.42 13.24 -13.33
C LYS A 161 9.76 12.40 -12.11
N THR A 162 11.02 12.40 -11.71
CA THR A 162 11.54 11.69 -10.53
C THR A 162 11.97 12.68 -9.46
N ASN A 163 12.08 12.22 -8.21
CA ASN A 163 12.75 12.98 -7.15
C ASN A 163 14.26 13.02 -7.40
N ALA A 164 15.00 13.88 -6.68
CA ALA A 164 16.43 14.07 -6.89
C ALA A 164 17.29 12.80 -6.80
N GLU A 165 16.84 11.82 -6.01
CA GLU A 165 17.55 10.55 -5.76
C GLU A 165 16.91 9.34 -6.46
N ASP A 166 15.82 9.53 -7.22
CA ASP A 166 15.10 8.45 -7.89
C ASP A 166 15.38 8.44 -9.39
N PHE A 167 15.42 7.26 -9.97
CA PHE A 167 15.67 7.07 -11.41
C PHE A 167 14.84 5.93 -11.96
N VAL A 168 14.58 5.96 -13.25
CA VAL A 168 13.83 4.92 -13.95
C VAL A 168 14.72 3.68 -14.10
N THR A 169 14.27 2.56 -13.56
CA THR A 169 14.98 1.27 -13.60
C THR A 169 14.54 0.40 -14.77
N GLN A 170 13.25 0.44 -15.13
CA GLN A 170 12.68 -0.41 -16.16
C GLN A 170 11.69 0.38 -17.01
N VAL A 171 11.76 0.19 -18.32
CA VAL A 171 10.79 0.66 -19.31
C VAL A 171 10.52 -0.49 -20.26
N PHE A 172 9.27 -0.82 -20.48
CA PHE A 172 8.87 -1.88 -21.40
C PHE A 172 7.48 -1.59 -21.97
N THR A 173 7.14 -2.25 -23.05
CA THR A 173 5.81 -2.19 -23.67
C THR A 173 4.97 -3.38 -23.23
N ALA A 174 3.68 -3.16 -23.07
CA ALA A 174 2.70 -4.19 -22.75
C ALA A 174 1.34 -3.78 -23.31
N SER A 175 0.53 -4.75 -23.76
CA SER A 175 -0.87 -4.49 -24.09
C SER A 175 -1.69 -4.25 -22.83
N THR A 176 -2.77 -3.47 -22.94
CA THR A 176 -3.70 -3.23 -21.80
C THR A 176 -4.18 -4.52 -21.15
N HIS A 177 -4.37 -5.60 -21.90
CA HIS A 177 -4.89 -6.89 -21.44
C HIS A 177 -3.81 -7.87 -20.99
N ASP A 178 -2.53 -7.56 -21.20
CA ASP A 178 -1.44 -8.42 -20.75
C ASP A 178 -1.42 -8.56 -19.23
N ASN A 179 -1.03 -9.75 -18.79
CA ASN A 179 -0.80 -10.02 -17.39
C ASN A 179 0.63 -9.62 -17.01
N MET A 180 0.78 -8.99 -15.89
CA MET A 180 2.08 -8.64 -15.33
C MET A 180 2.31 -9.41 -14.05
N LEU A 181 3.46 -10.05 -13.94
CA LEU A 181 3.95 -10.69 -12.72
C LEU A 181 4.96 -9.78 -12.05
N PHE A 182 4.74 -9.53 -10.79
CA PHE A 182 5.62 -8.75 -9.92
C PHE A 182 6.22 -9.66 -8.86
N PHE A 183 7.52 -9.64 -8.70
CA PHE A 183 8.21 -10.45 -7.72
C PHE A 183 8.85 -9.54 -6.66
N SER A 184 8.49 -9.75 -5.40
CA SER A 184 9.09 -9.02 -4.29
C SER A 184 10.45 -9.61 -3.92
N SER A 185 11.29 -8.79 -3.30
CA SER A 185 12.56 -9.23 -2.73
C SER A 185 12.37 -10.31 -1.66
N GLY A 186 11.22 -10.34 -0.99
CA GLY A 186 10.82 -11.32 0.02
C GLY A 186 10.33 -12.66 -0.54
N GLY A 187 10.31 -12.85 -1.87
CA GLY A 187 9.94 -14.14 -2.47
C GLY A 187 8.45 -14.33 -2.73
N ILE A 188 7.67 -13.26 -2.77
CA ILE A 188 6.25 -13.30 -3.08
C ILE A 188 6.03 -12.84 -4.53
N ALA A 189 5.16 -13.54 -5.25
CA ALA A 189 4.71 -13.17 -6.58
C ALA A 189 3.30 -12.58 -6.52
N TYR A 190 3.09 -11.48 -7.24
CA TYR A 190 1.80 -10.84 -7.44
C TYR A 190 1.46 -10.80 -8.92
N LYS A 191 0.19 -10.79 -9.24
CA LYS A 191 -0.31 -10.70 -10.62
C LYS A 191 -1.26 -9.53 -10.74
N LEU A 192 -1.05 -8.71 -11.75
CA LEU A 192 -1.90 -7.57 -12.07
C LEU A 192 -2.07 -7.47 -13.59
N LYS A 193 -3.25 -7.11 -14.05
CA LYS A 193 -3.47 -6.74 -15.46
C LYS A 193 -2.88 -5.35 -15.73
N THR A 194 -2.32 -5.15 -16.93
CA THR A 194 -1.70 -3.87 -17.30
C THR A 194 -2.67 -2.69 -17.17
N TRP A 195 -3.94 -2.88 -17.52
CA TRP A 195 -4.95 -1.82 -17.42
C TRP A 195 -5.23 -1.35 -15.98
N LYS A 196 -4.92 -2.16 -14.96
CA LYS A 196 -5.04 -1.78 -13.53
C LYS A 196 -3.92 -0.82 -13.08
N ILE A 197 -2.83 -0.71 -13.83
CA ILE A 197 -1.78 0.28 -13.57
C ILE A 197 -2.34 1.65 -13.92
N PRO A 198 -2.13 2.67 -13.08
CA PRO A 198 -2.66 4.01 -13.34
C PRO A 198 -2.08 4.61 -14.62
N GLU A 199 -2.98 5.08 -15.48
CA GLU A 199 -2.64 5.85 -16.65
C GLU A 199 -2.20 7.25 -16.24
N SER A 200 -1.17 7.76 -16.87
CA SER A 200 -0.58 9.05 -16.52
C SER A 200 0.05 9.71 -17.75
N SER A 201 0.26 11.01 -17.67
CA SER A 201 1.01 11.72 -18.73
C SER A 201 2.47 11.26 -18.78
N PRO A 202 3.17 11.42 -19.92
CA PRO A 202 4.58 11.05 -20.06
C PRO A 202 5.48 11.67 -18.99
N THR A 203 5.23 12.89 -18.56
CA THR A 203 6.03 13.60 -17.56
C THR A 203 5.63 13.34 -16.12
N ALA A 204 4.48 12.72 -15.84
CA ALA A 204 3.99 12.47 -14.49
C ALA A 204 4.89 11.45 -13.73
N LYS A 205 4.89 11.52 -12.40
CA LYS A 205 5.64 10.63 -11.51
C LYS A 205 5.03 9.21 -11.41
N GLY A 206 3.72 9.06 -11.68
CA GLY A 206 2.99 7.80 -11.46
C GLY A 206 2.56 7.59 -10.02
N LYS A 207 2.18 6.35 -9.65
CA LYS A 207 1.77 5.96 -8.29
C LYS A 207 2.75 4.96 -7.69
N ALA A 208 2.87 4.97 -6.37
CA ALA A 208 3.68 3.99 -5.67
C ALA A 208 3.06 2.60 -5.80
N ILE A 209 3.89 1.61 -6.11
CA ILE A 209 3.47 0.22 -6.37
C ILE A 209 2.90 -0.46 -5.12
N VAL A 210 3.29 -0.01 -3.92
CA VAL A 210 2.75 -0.47 -2.64
C VAL A 210 1.24 -0.18 -2.50
N ASN A 211 0.72 0.81 -3.24
CA ASN A 211 -0.71 1.10 -3.28
C ASN A 211 -1.49 0.18 -4.25
N LEU A 212 -0.79 -0.55 -5.09
CA LEU A 212 -1.38 -1.47 -6.09
C LEU A 212 -1.22 -2.93 -5.67
N LEU A 213 -0.16 -3.24 -4.94
CA LEU A 213 0.20 -4.57 -4.48
C LEU A 213 0.31 -4.58 -2.96
N ASN A 214 -0.16 -5.64 -2.32
CA ASN A 214 -0.08 -5.82 -0.87
C ASN A 214 1.36 -6.22 -0.45
N LEU A 215 2.34 -5.34 -0.73
CA LEU A 215 3.73 -5.54 -0.31
C LEU A 215 3.87 -5.34 1.19
N LYS A 216 4.73 -6.12 1.83
CA LYS A 216 5.11 -5.90 3.24
C LYS A 216 6.03 -4.69 3.34
N ASN A 217 6.05 -4.05 4.52
CA ASN A 217 6.75 -2.78 4.74
C ASN A 217 8.26 -2.80 4.38
N ASP A 218 8.91 -3.96 4.48
CA ASP A 218 10.36 -4.12 4.23
C ASP A 218 10.65 -4.77 2.87
N GLU A 219 9.63 -4.98 2.02
CA GLU A 219 9.81 -5.63 0.71
C GLU A 219 9.91 -4.60 -0.41
N SER A 220 10.93 -4.76 -1.24
CA SER A 220 11.10 -4.04 -2.48
C SER A 220 10.72 -4.92 -3.68
N LEU A 221 10.51 -4.29 -4.82
CA LEU A 221 10.28 -5.00 -6.07
C LEU A 221 11.61 -5.46 -6.66
N SER A 222 11.72 -6.76 -6.93
CA SER A 222 12.91 -7.38 -7.51
C SER A 222 12.82 -7.47 -9.04
N SER A 223 11.70 -7.96 -9.56
CA SER A 223 11.51 -8.18 -11.00
C SER A 223 10.07 -7.99 -11.42
N ILE A 224 9.89 -7.54 -12.65
CA ILE A 224 8.60 -7.46 -13.33
C ILE A 224 8.71 -8.24 -14.64
N LEU A 225 7.72 -9.08 -14.91
CA LEU A 225 7.60 -9.83 -16.14
C LEU A 225 6.26 -9.57 -16.79
N VAL A 226 6.25 -9.27 -18.07
CA VAL A 226 5.05 -9.18 -18.88
C VAL A 226 4.76 -10.54 -19.47
N LEU A 227 3.52 -11.00 -19.29
CA LEU A 227 3.01 -12.23 -19.90
C LEU A 227 1.96 -11.85 -20.94
N PRO A 228 2.32 -11.84 -22.22
CA PRO A 228 1.37 -11.60 -23.31
C PRO A 228 0.22 -12.59 -23.25
N GLU A 229 -1.00 -12.12 -23.48
CA GLU A 229 -2.21 -12.96 -23.43
C GLU A 229 -2.15 -14.09 -24.45
N ASN A 230 -1.62 -13.81 -25.65
CA ASN A 230 -1.69 -14.69 -26.82
C ASN A 230 -0.37 -15.40 -27.19
N ASN A 231 0.73 -15.23 -26.47
CA ASN A 231 2.07 -15.70 -26.88
C ASN A 231 2.77 -16.58 -25.85
N LEU A 232 2.04 -17.51 -25.23
CA LEU A 232 2.63 -18.48 -24.32
C LEU A 232 2.72 -19.88 -24.98
N GLU A 233 3.08 -19.94 -26.26
CA GLU A 233 3.35 -21.21 -26.92
C GLU A 233 4.66 -21.81 -26.41
N GLY A 234 4.67 -23.12 -26.19
CA GLY A 234 5.79 -23.89 -25.69
C GLY A 234 5.93 -23.91 -24.16
N GLU A 235 6.76 -24.82 -23.67
CA GLU A 235 7.08 -24.94 -22.26
C GLU A 235 8.01 -23.79 -21.84
N LYS A 236 7.49 -22.89 -21.00
CA LYS A 236 8.24 -21.75 -20.44
C LYS A 236 8.42 -21.92 -18.94
N TYR A 237 9.58 -21.56 -18.49
CA TYR A 237 9.99 -21.67 -17.09
C TYR A 237 10.37 -20.31 -16.54
N LEU A 238 10.23 -20.17 -15.24
CA LEU A 238 10.74 -19.04 -14.46
C LEU A 238 11.97 -19.49 -13.68
N VAL A 239 13.06 -18.77 -13.88
CA VAL A 239 14.29 -18.95 -13.09
C VAL A 239 14.41 -17.82 -12.10
N PHE A 240 14.56 -18.17 -10.85
CA PHE A 240 14.80 -17.29 -9.72
C PHE A 240 16.27 -17.36 -9.32
N ALA A 241 16.87 -16.23 -9.01
CA ALA A 241 18.20 -16.14 -8.42
C ALA A 241 18.16 -15.30 -7.15
N THR A 242 18.85 -15.78 -6.13
CA THR A 242 18.96 -15.13 -4.83
C THR A 242 20.36 -14.64 -4.55
N ALA A 243 20.50 -13.69 -3.62
CA ALA A 243 21.77 -13.05 -3.31
C ALA A 243 22.83 -14.03 -2.79
N ASP A 244 22.44 -15.13 -2.13
CA ASP A 244 23.32 -16.18 -1.61
C ASP A 244 23.81 -17.19 -2.67
N GLY A 245 23.42 -17.01 -3.93
CA GLY A 245 23.84 -17.92 -5.00
C GLY A 245 22.91 -19.09 -5.25
N SER A 246 21.75 -19.13 -4.62
CA SER A 246 20.75 -20.16 -4.88
C SER A 246 19.93 -19.80 -6.11
N ILE A 247 19.62 -20.82 -6.93
CA ILE A 247 18.76 -20.71 -8.11
C ILE A 247 17.64 -21.73 -8.05
N ARG A 248 16.53 -21.38 -8.70
CA ARG A 248 15.35 -22.25 -8.75
C ARG A 248 14.63 -22.11 -10.07
N LYS A 249 14.20 -23.24 -10.64
CA LYS A 249 13.42 -23.32 -11.85
C LYS A 249 12.00 -23.78 -11.51
N ASN A 250 10.98 -23.05 -11.97
CA ASN A 250 9.57 -23.39 -11.86
C ASN A 250 8.90 -23.35 -13.22
N ASN A 251 7.82 -24.11 -13.35
CA ASN A 251 6.95 -23.98 -14.51
C ASN A 251 6.16 -22.65 -14.44
N LEU A 252 6.02 -21.95 -15.57
CA LEU A 252 5.23 -20.73 -15.65
C LEU A 252 3.75 -20.96 -15.32
N GLU A 253 3.22 -22.17 -15.61
CA GLU A 253 1.84 -22.56 -15.28
C GLU A 253 1.52 -22.40 -13.79
N ASP A 254 2.49 -22.64 -12.91
CA ASP A 254 2.33 -22.48 -11.47
C ASP A 254 1.96 -21.05 -11.06
N PHE A 255 2.22 -20.05 -11.92
CA PHE A 255 1.99 -18.63 -11.70
C PHE A 255 0.81 -18.03 -12.49
N LYS A 256 0.09 -18.84 -13.28
CA LYS A 256 -1.12 -18.38 -13.99
C LYS A 256 -2.23 -17.95 -13.04
N LYS A 257 -2.40 -18.66 -11.91
CA LYS A 257 -3.40 -18.36 -10.88
C LYS A 257 -2.74 -17.85 -9.61
N ILE A 258 -2.76 -16.53 -9.41
CA ILE A 258 -2.27 -15.84 -8.22
C ILE A 258 -3.43 -15.04 -7.62
N GLN A 259 -3.67 -15.20 -6.31
CA GLN A 259 -4.66 -14.43 -5.57
C GLN A 259 -4.16 -13.02 -5.31
N ALA A 260 -5.06 -12.09 -4.99
CA ALA A 260 -4.73 -10.69 -4.70
C ALA A 260 -3.70 -10.50 -3.56
N ASN A 261 -3.68 -11.42 -2.58
CA ASN A 261 -2.73 -11.42 -1.47
C ASN A 261 -1.33 -11.91 -1.85
N GLY A 262 -1.12 -12.25 -3.12
CA GLY A 262 0.14 -12.81 -3.60
C GLY A 262 0.28 -14.32 -3.36
N LYS A 263 1.31 -14.90 -3.95
CA LYS A 263 1.66 -16.32 -3.85
C LYS A 263 3.15 -16.44 -3.52
N ILE A 264 3.48 -17.28 -2.56
CA ILE A 264 4.89 -17.58 -2.28
C ILE A 264 5.51 -18.23 -3.51
N ALA A 265 6.46 -17.53 -4.12
CA ALA A 265 7.21 -18.00 -5.27
C ALA A 265 8.42 -18.82 -4.85
N MET A 266 9.14 -18.38 -3.81
CA MET A 266 10.33 -19.03 -3.29
C MET A 266 10.45 -18.80 -1.78
N LYS A 267 10.77 -19.83 -1.01
CA LYS A 267 11.13 -19.66 0.40
C LYS A 267 12.57 -19.17 0.50
N LEU A 268 12.79 -18.13 1.25
CA LEU A 268 14.10 -17.52 1.44
C LEU A 268 14.65 -17.86 2.84
N ASN A 269 15.96 -18.00 2.94
CA ASN A 269 16.66 -18.06 4.21
C ASN A 269 16.71 -16.67 4.86
N ALA A 270 16.98 -16.60 6.15
CA ALA A 270 17.13 -15.34 6.87
C ALA A 270 18.20 -14.45 6.20
N LYS A 271 17.90 -13.16 6.01
CA LYS A 271 18.75 -12.15 5.35
C LYS A 271 19.02 -12.37 3.86
N ASN A 272 18.35 -13.34 3.20
CA ASN A 272 18.47 -13.56 1.77
C ASN A 272 17.31 -12.88 1.02
N TYR A 273 17.53 -12.51 -0.23
CA TYR A 273 16.52 -11.86 -1.06
C TYR A 273 16.67 -12.27 -2.53
N ILE A 274 15.58 -12.16 -3.28
CA ILE A 274 15.57 -12.40 -4.73
C ILE A 274 16.26 -11.24 -5.42
N ILE A 275 17.27 -11.54 -6.24
CA ILE A 275 17.96 -10.57 -7.10
C ILE A 275 17.20 -10.39 -8.41
N GLY A 276 16.70 -11.47 -8.97
CA GLY A 276 16.02 -11.42 -10.25
C GLY A 276 15.23 -12.67 -10.56
N VAL A 277 14.21 -12.47 -11.40
CA VAL A 277 13.40 -13.53 -11.99
C VAL A 277 13.36 -13.32 -13.49
N LYS A 278 13.60 -14.35 -14.26
CA LYS A 278 13.59 -14.31 -15.73
C LYS A 278 12.78 -15.45 -16.30
N LEU A 279 12.16 -15.18 -17.43
CA LEU A 279 11.51 -16.19 -18.26
C LEU A 279 12.55 -16.86 -19.13
N CYS A 280 12.47 -18.19 -19.29
CA CYS A 280 13.40 -18.98 -20.08
C CYS A 280 12.73 -20.25 -20.61
N THR A 281 13.41 -20.90 -21.53
CA THR A 281 13.12 -22.22 -22.07
C THR A 281 14.23 -23.20 -21.68
N ASP A 282 14.06 -24.49 -22.00
CA ASP A 282 15.12 -25.49 -21.74
C ASP A 282 16.32 -25.33 -22.71
N GLU A 283 16.13 -24.59 -23.80
CA GLU A 283 17.16 -24.29 -24.79
C GLU A 283 18.02 -23.07 -24.42
N ASP A 284 17.79 -22.50 -23.24
CA ASP A 284 18.54 -21.32 -22.79
C ASP A 284 19.63 -21.69 -21.77
N ASP A 285 20.55 -20.74 -21.57
CA ASP A 285 21.54 -20.76 -20.51
C ASP A 285 21.31 -19.64 -19.50
N ILE A 286 21.63 -19.93 -18.26
CA ILE A 286 21.63 -18.97 -17.16
C ILE A 286 23.04 -18.43 -17.00
N LEU A 287 23.17 -17.12 -16.99
CA LEU A 287 24.40 -16.41 -16.64
C LEU A 287 24.19 -15.71 -15.29
N LEU A 288 24.99 -16.12 -14.30
CA LEU A 288 25.03 -15.48 -12.98
C LEU A 288 26.32 -14.68 -12.85
N SER A 289 26.21 -13.43 -12.40
CA SER A 289 27.38 -12.58 -12.13
C SER A 289 27.38 -12.15 -10.67
N THR A 290 28.59 -12.15 -10.07
CA THR A 290 28.77 -11.79 -8.65
C THR A 290 29.40 -10.41 -8.48
N LYS A 291 29.25 -9.84 -7.29
CA LYS A 291 29.83 -8.54 -6.93
C LYS A 291 31.35 -8.51 -7.14
N ASN A 292 32.06 -9.62 -6.86
CA ASN A 292 33.51 -9.72 -6.97
C ASN A 292 33.98 -10.12 -8.38
N GLY A 293 33.12 -9.97 -9.40
CA GLY A 293 33.48 -10.18 -10.80
C GLY A 293 33.57 -11.64 -11.24
N LYS A 294 33.05 -12.58 -10.45
CA LYS A 294 32.91 -13.99 -10.86
C LYS A 294 31.65 -14.16 -11.69
N CYS A 295 31.71 -15.07 -12.65
CA CYS A 295 30.58 -15.38 -13.52
C CYS A 295 30.51 -16.89 -13.76
N ILE A 296 29.29 -17.41 -13.85
CA ILE A 296 29.04 -18.80 -14.22
C ILE A 296 27.91 -18.86 -15.25
N ARG A 297 28.10 -19.70 -16.26
CA ARG A 297 27.10 -20.06 -17.26
C ARG A 297 26.66 -21.49 -17.04
N THR A 298 25.35 -21.73 -17.00
CA THR A 298 24.77 -23.05 -16.77
C THR A 298 23.53 -23.25 -17.63
N PRO A 299 23.42 -24.37 -18.39
CA PRO A 299 22.21 -24.68 -19.15
C PRO A 299 20.99 -24.83 -18.27
N VAL A 300 19.86 -24.24 -18.68
CA VAL A 300 18.56 -24.33 -17.97
C VAL A 300 18.10 -25.80 -17.89
N SER A 301 18.38 -26.61 -18.91
CA SER A 301 18.04 -28.04 -18.96
C SER A 301 18.64 -28.85 -17.80
N LYS A 302 19.79 -28.44 -17.27
CA LYS A 302 20.43 -29.09 -16.12
C LYS A 302 19.77 -28.77 -14.78
N LEU A 303 18.87 -27.79 -14.75
CA LEU A 303 18.14 -27.44 -13.53
C LEU A 303 16.86 -28.27 -13.42
N ARG A 304 16.72 -28.92 -12.25
CA ARG A 304 15.48 -29.62 -11.93
C ARG A 304 14.33 -28.63 -11.74
N THR A 305 13.21 -28.88 -12.41
CA THR A 305 11.96 -28.13 -12.20
C THR A 305 11.40 -28.41 -10.81
N THR A 306 11.11 -27.38 -10.04
CA THR A 306 10.62 -27.49 -8.67
C THR A 306 9.12 -27.18 -8.64
N LYS A 307 8.31 -28.14 -8.12
CA LYS A 307 6.86 -27.95 -7.90
C LYS A 307 6.53 -27.45 -6.49
N SER A 308 7.41 -27.67 -5.53
CA SER A 308 7.18 -27.31 -4.12
C SER A 308 7.36 -25.80 -3.87
N ARG A 309 6.44 -25.20 -3.14
CA ARG A 309 6.51 -23.79 -2.72
C ARG A 309 7.51 -23.55 -1.58
N SER A 310 7.89 -24.56 -0.84
CA SER A 310 8.77 -24.48 0.34
C SER A 310 10.24 -24.69 0.02
N SER A 311 10.61 -24.96 -1.24
CA SER A 311 11.99 -25.18 -1.64
C SER A 311 12.77 -23.87 -1.69
N VAL A 312 13.98 -23.88 -1.17
CA VAL A 312 14.96 -22.77 -1.25
C VAL A 312 15.70 -22.75 -2.59
N GLY A 313 15.57 -23.82 -3.41
CA GLY A 313 16.28 -23.98 -4.67
C GLY A 313 17.57 -24.79 -4.51
N VAL A 314 18.41 -24.74 -5.55
CA VAL A 314 19.73 -25.41 -5.61
C VAL A 314 20.83 -24.36 -5.68
N ARG A 315 22.04 -24.72 -5.26
CA ARG A 315 23.18 -23.83 -5.37
C ARG A 315 23.60 -23.67 -6.82
N GLY A 316 23.47 -22.44 -7.36
CA GLY A 316 23.90 -22.07 -8.72
C GLY A 316 25.39 -21.76 -8.80
N ILE A 317 25.94 -21.11 -7.79
CA ILE A 317 27.33 -20.73 -7.70
C ILE A 317 27.83 -20.81 -6.26
N LYS A 318 29.10 -21.17 -6.07
CA LYS A 318 29.75 -21.10 -4.76
C LYS A 318 30.36 -19.71 -4.57
N LEU A 319 29.82 -18.96 -3.63
CA LEU A 319 30.26 -17.62 -3.26
C LEU A 319 31.35 -17.64 -2.19
N GLY A 320 32.21 -16.64 -2.15
CA GLY A 320 33.09 -16.33 -1.03
C GLY A 320 32.32 -15.66 0.12
N SER A 321 33.01 -15.42 1.25
CA SER A 321 32.42 -14.91 2.50
C SER A 321 31.70 -13.56 2.32
N ASP A 322 32.21 -12.67 1.44
CA ASP A 322 31.66 -11.31 1.20
C ASP A 322 31.11 -11.11 -0.22
N ASP A 323 30.96 -12.21 -0.98
CA ASP A 323 30.48 -12.17 -2.34
C ASP A 323 28.95 -12.42 -2.38
N LYS A 324 28.28 -11.80 -3.34
CA LYS A 324 26.87 -12.01 -3.59
C LYS A 324 26.55 -11.89 -5.09
N ILE A 325 25.48 -12.56 -5.51
CA ILE A 325 24.95 -12.38 -6.87
C ILE A 325 24.39 -10.97 -7.01
N ILE A 326 24.68 -10.34 -8.12
CA ILE A 326 24.17 -9.01 -8.50
C ILE A 326 23.36 -9.04 -9.79
N SER A 327 23.51 -10.06 -10.63
CA SER A 327 22.80 -10.14 -11.92
C SER A 327 22.45 -11.57 -12.30
N LEU A 328 21.26 -11.71 -12.88
CA LEU A 328 20.75 -12.90 -13.56
C LEU A 328 20.42 -12.52 -14.99
N SER A 329 21.03 -13.18 -15.95
CA SER A 329 20.73 -13.03 -17.37
C SER A 329 20.43 -14.39 -18.01
N ILE A 330 19.53 -14.39 -18.97
CA ILE A 330 19.24 -15.56 -19.80
C ILE A 330 19.85 -15.30 -21.18
N ILE A 331 20.54 -16.27 -21.70
CA ILE A 331 21.19 -16.25 -23.01
C ILE A 331 20.82 -17.51 -23.77
N SER A 332 20.66 -17.42 -25.07
CA SER A 332 20.40 -18.58 -25.91
C SER A 332 21.56 -19.56 -25.84
N HIS A 333 21.25 -20.85 -25.68
CA HIS A 333 22.28 -21.89 -25.69
C HIS A 333 22.85 -22.04 -27.08
N MET A 334 24.18 -22.12 -27.13
CA MET A 334 24.90 -22.43 -28.35
C MET A 334 25.92 -23.52 -28.05
N ASP A 335 25.80 -24.64 -28.72
CA ASP A 335 26.80 -25.68 -28.73
C ASP A 335 27.93 -25.28 -29.70
N VAL A 336 29.04 -24.79 -29.17
CA VAL A 336 30.18 -24.38 -29.93
C VAL A 336 31.41 -25.13 -29.44
N THR A 337 32.12 -25.73 -30.32
CA THR A 337 33.41 -26.37 -30.00
C THR A 337 34.44 -25.30 -29.61
N SER A 338 35.43 -25.68 -28.77
CA SER A 338 36.49 -24.76 -28.34
C SER A 338 37.26 -24.12 -29.52
N ASP A 339 37.38 -24.83 -30.64
CA ASP A 339 38.13 -24.36 -31.78
C ASP A 339 37.30 -23.41 -32.67
N GLU A 340 35.99 -23.66 -32.80
CA GLU A 340 35.05 -22.71 -33.42
C GLU A 340 34.98 -21.40 -32.64
N ALA A 341 34.89 -21.46 -31.30
CA ALA A 341 34.89 -20.28 -30.46
C ALA A 341 36.16 -19.44 -30.62
N LYS A 342 37.34 -20.09 -30.69
CA LYS A 342 38.63 -19.40 -30.97
C LYS A 342 38.66 -18.78 -32.36
N ALA A 343 38.20 -19.51 -33.39
CA ALA A 343 38.13 -19.03 -34.75
C ALA A 343 37.21 -17.79 -34.85
N TYR A 344 36.02 -17.84 -34.23
CA TYR A 344 35.09 -16.72 -34.21
C TYR A 344 35.67 -15.49 -33.50
N LEU A 345 36.29 -15.66 -32.33
CA LEU A 345 36.94 -14.55 -31.62
C LEU A 345 38.07 -13.91 -32.44
N LYS A 346 38.86 -14.73 -33.17
CA LYS A 346 39.88 -14.24 -34.05
C LYS A 346 39.31 -13.43 -35.23
N GLN A 347 38.26 -13.94 -35.86
CA GLN A 347 37.54 -13.25 -36.93
C GLN A 347 36.95 -11.90 -36.49
N ILE A 348 36.27 -11.85 -35.31
CA ILE A 348 35.77 -10.59 -34.77
C ILE A 348 36.90 -9.61 -34.47
N SER A 349 38.00 -10.08 -33.92
CA SER A 349 39.17 -9.23 -33.65
C SER A 349 39.73 -8.63 -34.91
N GLU A 350 39.80 -9.41 -35.99
CA GLU A 350 40.25 -8.95 -37.31
C GLU A 350 39.26 -7.98 -37.95
N SER A 351 37.97 -8.25 -37.89
CA SER A 351 36.93 -7.34 -38.38
C SER A 351 36.93 -6.00 -37.64
N ARG A 352 37.07 -6.00 -36.31
CA ARG A 352 37.18 -4.77 -35.51
C ARG A 352 38.44 -3.95 -35.88
N LYS A 353 39.56 -4.62 -36.17
CA LYS A 353 40.78 -3.94 -36.62
C LYS A 353 40.56 -3.29 -37.99
N SER A 354 39.95 -4.01 -38.92
CA SER A 354 39.69 -3.48 -40.26
C SER A 354 38.68 -2.33 -40.25
N GLU A 355 37.66 -2.38 -39.40
CA GLU A 355 36.71 -1.27 -39.20
C GLU A 355 37.39 -0.03 -38.57
N MET A 356 38.33 -0.23 -37.63
CA MET A 356 39.10 0.85 -37.04
C MET A 356 40.04 1.50 -38.06
N GLU A 357 40.63 0.70 -38.94
CA GLU A 357 41.50 1.20 -40.04
C GLU A 357 40.70 1.92 -41.12
N SER A 358 39.50 1.44 -41.47
CA SER A 358 38.66 2.04 -42.52
C SER A 358 37.96 3.33 -42.08
N ASN A 359 37.62 3.50 -40.83
CA ASN A 359 36.87 4.68 -40.33
C ASN A 359 37.76 5.87 -39.96
N GLY A 360 39.08 5.78 -40.00
CA GLY A 360 39.99 6.89 -39.69
C GLY A 360 39.76 7.53 -38.31
N CYS A 361 39.04 6.84 -37.45
CA CYS A 361 38.67 7.34 -36.14
C CYS A 361 39.85 7.14 -35.19
N LEU A 362 40.61 8.21 -34.96
CA LEU A 362 41.54 8.29 -33.84
C LEU A 362 40.71 8.16 -32.51
N LEU A 363 40.44 6.92 -32.14
CA LEU A 363 40.02 6.64 -30.78
C LEU A 363 41.20 7.00 -29.87
N TYR A 364 41.04 8.07 -29.09
CA TYR A 364 41.88 8.31 -27.93
C TYR A 364 41.73 7.11 -27.00
N THR A 365 42.59 6.12 -27.17
CA THR A 365 42.82 5.14 -26.14
C THR A 365 43.57 5.87 -25.02
N SER A 366 42.95 6.07 -23.87
CA SER A 366 43.71 6.46 -22.67
C SER A 366 44.83 5.45 -22.49
N PRO A 367 46.10 5.87 -22.28
CA PRO A 367 47.21 4.96 -22.12
C PRO A 367 46.89 3.96 -21.00
N SER A 368 47.14 2.69 -21.26
CA SER A 368 46.99 1.64 -20.27
C SER A 368 47.89 1.97 -19.06
N PRO A 369 47.44 1.71 -17.80
CA PRO A 369 48.31 1.88 -16.64
C PRO A 369 49.65 1.17 -16.71
N ARG A 370 49.82 0.24 -17.66
CA ARG A 370 51.13 -0.44 -17.95
C ARG A 370 52.08 0.37 -18.83
N ASP A 371 51.56 1.37 -19.53
CA ASP A 371 52.38 2.18 -20.47
C ASP A 371 53.00 3.42 -19.80
N THR A 372 52.75 3.64 -18.50
CA THR A 372 53.27 4.77 -17.72
C THR A 372 54.42 4.38 -16.77
N SER A 373 55.00 3.19 -16.91
CA SER A 373 56.18 2.78 -16.13
C SER A 373 57.39 2.71 -17.05
N SER A 374 58.02 3.84 -17.28
CA SER A 374 59.42 3.99 -17.66
C SER A 374 60.04 5.08 -16.83
#